data_4ff4c19a4462b47ae3a1589eb338cf6f
#
_entry.id   4ff4c19a4462b47ae3a1589eb338cf6f
#
_cell.length_a   1.000
_cell.length_b   1.000
_cell.length_c   1.000
_cell.angle_alpha   90.00
_cell.angle_beta   90.00
_cell.angle_gamma   90.00
#
_symmetry.space_group_name_H-M   'P 1'
#
loop_
_entity.id
_entity.type
_entity.pdbx_description
1 polymer ?
#
loop_
_entity_poly.entity_id
_entity_poly.type
_entity_poly.pdbx_seq_one_letter_code
_entity_poly.pdbx_strand_id
1 'polypeptide(L)'
;MKYYLDEDLSPKIAEILRKHHIDAVSSHEVGMLQVSDREQLERAASEGRRLVTRNRNDFIRLTVQFFNEHRQHYGVLIIPHTLPSDKFSLIANAIIKHHSKRSKEILSSYNIDFLET
;
A
#
# COMPACT_ATOMS: atom_id res chain seq x y z
N MET A 1 -8.91 6.42 5.04
CA MET A 1 -7.92 5.95 4.04
C MET A 1 -8.12 4.47 3.78
N LYS A 2 -8.09 4.08 2.54
CA LYS A 2 -8.21 2.69 2.10
C LYS A 2 -6.88 2.20 1.57
N TYR A 3 -6.62 0.90 1.70
CA TYR A 3 -5.32 0.33 1.34
C TYR A 3 -5.46 -0.81 0.34
N TYR A 4 -4.42 -0.97 -0.47
CA TYR A 4 -4.26 -2.07 -1.42
C TYR A 4 -2.88 -2.67 -1.18
N LEU A 5 -2.83 -3.95 -0.80
CA LEU A 5 -1.57 -4.62 -0.47
C LEU A 5 -1.04 -5.35 -1.70
N ASP A 6 0.21 -5.08 -2.03
CA ASP A 6 0.92 -5.69 -3.15
C ASP A 6 1.08 -7.20 -2.93
N GLU A 7 1.36 -7.95 -4.00
CA GLU A 7 1.39 -9.41 -3.95
C GLU A 7 2.54 -9.99 -3.11
N ASP A 8 3.58 -9.22 -2.84
CA ASP A 8 4.67 -9.67 -1.95
C ASP A 8 4.30 -9.61 -0.47
N LEU A 9 3.10 -9.14 -0.15
CA LEU A 9 2.58 -9.10 1.22
C LEU A 9 1.50 -10.16 1.40
N SER A 10 1.52 -10.83 2.55
CA SER A 10 0.51 -11.85 2.84
C SER A 10 -0.89 -11.25 2.96
N PRO A 11 -1.92 -11.92 2.41
CA PRO A 11 -3.31 -11.47 2.58
C PRO A 11 -3.77 -11.47 4.05
N LYS A 12 -3.06 -12.18 4.93
CA LYS A 12 -3.36 -12.15 6.37
C LYS A 12 -3.22 -10.76 6.96
N ILE A 13 -2.33 -9.93 6.40
CA ILE A 13 -2.18 -8.54 6.83
C ILE A 13 -3.46 -7.76 6.56
N ALA A 14 -4.05 -7.93 5.37
CA ALA A 14 -5.31 -7.28 5.04
C ALA A 14 -6.44 -7.73 5.97
N GLU A 15 -6.48 -9.03 6.30
CA GLU A 15 -7.47 -9.57 7.23
C GLU A 15 -7.38 -8.88 8.61
N ILE A 16 -6.15 -8.72 9.12
CA ILE A 16 -5.93 -8.07 10.42
C ILE A 16 -6.39 -6.61 10.35
N LEU A 17 -6.05 -5.90 9.27
CA LEU A 17 -6.46 -4.50 9.09
C LEU A 17 -7.98 -4.37 9.10
N ARG A 18 -8.68 -5.26 8.40
CA ARG A 18 -10.15 -5.23 8.36
C ARG A 18 -10.76 -5.48 9.73
N LYS A 19 -10.15 -6.33 10.55
CA LYS A 19 -10.61 -6.56 11.94
C LYS A 19 -10.48 -5.29 12.79
N HIS A 20 -9.61 -4.38 12.41
CA HIS A 20 -9.45 -3.10 13.08
C HIS A 20 -10.22 -1.97 12.37
N HIS A 21 -11.21 -2.33 11.55
CA HIS A 21 -12.09 -1.39 10.85
C HIS A 21 -11.36 -0.51 9.84
N ILE A 22 -10.25 -1.01 9.29
CA ILE A 22 -9.52 -0.34 8.22
C ILE A 22 -9.84 -1.05 6.90
N ASP A 23 -10.28 -0.29 5.90
CA ASP A 23 -10.60 -0.84 4.59
C ASP A 23 -9.32 -1.19 3.85
N ALA A 24 -9.06 -2.48 3.71
CA ALA A 24 -7.86 -3.00 3.06
C ALA A 24 -8.20 -4.24 2.25
N VAL A 25 -7.60 -4.35 1.07
CA VAL A 25 -7.68 -5.56 0.25
C VAL A 25 -6.26 -5.96 -0.15
N SER A 26 -6.08 -7.25 -0.42
CA SER A 26 -4.84 -7.79 -0.93
C SER A 26 -5.00 -8.13 -2.41
N SER A 27 -3.91 -7.96 -3.19
CA SER A 27 -3.88 -8.43 -4.58
C SER A 27 -4.22 -9.91 -4.68
N HIS A 28 -3.88 -10.71 -3.67
CA HIS A 28 -4.25 -12.13 -3.59
C HIS A 28 -5.76 -12.35 -3.55
N GLU A 29 -6.49 -11.41 -2.98
CA GLU A 29 -7.95 -11.53 -2.80
C GLU A 29 -8.75 -11.06 -4.02
N VAL A 30 -8.15 -10.19 -4.84
CA VAL A 30 -8.85 -9.54 -5.95
C VAL A 30 -8.37 -10.01 -7.33
N GLY A 31 -7.66 -11.14 -7.39
CA GLY A 31 -7.26 -11.74 -8.65
C GLY A 31 -6.14 -11.01 -9.38
N MET A 32 -5.31 -10.28 -8.66
CA MET A 32 -4.25 -9.46 -9.25
C MET A 32 -2.85 -10.04 -9.04
N LEU A 33 -2.75 -11.37 -9.00
CA LEU A 33 -1.44 -12.03 -8.92
C LEU A 33 -0.77 -12.06 -10.30
N GLN A 34 0.56 -11.97 -10.29
CA GLN A 34 1.41 -12.05 -11.48
C GLN A 34 1.14 -10.94 -12.51
N VAL A 35 0.57 -9.82 -12.07
CA VAL A 35 0.46 -8.63 -12.90
C VAL A 35 1.63 -7.70 -12.59
N SER A 36 1.91 -6.76 -13.50
CA SER A 36 3.01 -5.82 -13.33
C SER A 36 2.77 -4.88 -12.15
N ASP A 37 3.84 -4.31 -11.62
CA ASP A 37 3.74 -3.28 -10.57
C ASP A 37 2.90 -2.10 -11.03
N ARG A 38 3.01 -1.73 -12.31
CA ARG A 38 2.21 -0.66 -12.89
C ARG A 38 0.72 -0.99 -12.81
N GLU A 39 0.34 -2.21 -13.17
CA GLU A 39 -1.06 -2.65 -13.09
C GLU A 39 -1.56 -2.69 -11.65
N GLN A 40 -0.70 -3.06 -10.70
CA GLN A 40 -1.05 -3.02 -9.27
C GLN A 40 -1.38 -1.59 -8.84
N LEU A 41 -0.54 -0.63 -9.24
CA LEU A 41 -0.77 0.78 -8.89
C LEU A 41 -2.02 1.33 -9.59
N GLU A 42 -2.24 0.95 -10.85
CA GLU A 42 -3.44 1.34 -11.59
C GLU A 42 -4.72 0.83 -10.91
N ARG A 43 -4.70 -0.42 -10.43
CA ARG A 43 -5.84 -0.99 -9.73
C ARG A 43 -6.10 -0.26 -8.41
N ALA A 44 -5.05 -0.02 -7.63
CA ALA A 44 -5.18 0.72 -6.38
C ALA A 44 -5.75 2.11 -6.63
N ALA A 45 -5.25 2.80 -7.64
CA ALA A 45 -5.71 4.14 -8.01
C ALA A 45 -7.18 4.14 -8.42
N SER A 46 -7.61 3.13 -9.18
CA SER A 46 -9.00 3.04 -9.65
C SER A 46 -10.00 2.90 -8.50
N GLU A 47 -9.55 2.40 -7.35
CA GLU A 47 -10.39 2.20 -6.17
C GLU A 47 -10.16 3.24 -5.08
N GLY A 48 -9.35 4.26 -5.35
CA GLY A 48 -9.03 5.28 -4.35
C GLY A 48 -8.22 4.74 -3.18
N ARG A 49 -7.40 3.71 -3.41
CA ARG A 49 -6.64 3.05 -2.36
C ARG A 49 -5.18 3.45 -2.40
N ARG A 50 -4.57 3.55 -1.22
CA ARG A 50 -3.13 3.69 -1.09
C ARG A 50 -2.49 2.31 -1.26
N LEU A 51 -1.49 2.20 -2.12
CA LEU A 51 -0.78 0.94 -2.32
C LEU A 51 0.26 0.75 -1.23
N VAL A 52 0.32 -0.45 -0.65
CA VAL A 52 1.30 -0.83 0.38
C VAL A 52 2.23 -1.88 -0.23
N THR A 53 3.54 -1.65 -0.15
CA THR A 53 4.52 -2.52 -0.79
C THR A 53 5.85 -2.51 -0.05
N ARG A 54 6.66 -3.54 -0.27
CA ARG A 54 8.07 -3.58 0.15
C ARG A 54 9.00 -3.17 -0.99
N ASN A 55 8.48 -3.03 -2.21
CA ASN A 55 9.26 -2.77 -3.42
C ASN A 55 9.46 -1.28 -3.65
N ARG A 56 10.37 -0.71 -2.86
CA ARG A 56 10.61 0.72 -2.80
C ARG A 56 10.97 1.33 -4.16
N ASN A 57 12.00 0.78 -4.81
CA ASN A 57 12.59 1.43 -5.98
C ASN A 57 11.64 1.44 -7.17
N ASP A 58 10.94 0.33 -7.40
CA ASP A 58 10.03 0.22 -8.53
C ASP A 58 8.83 1.16 -8.38
N PHE A 59 8.29 1.28 -7.17
CA PHE A 59 7.13 2.14 -6.96
C PHE A 59 7.48 3.62 -6.90
N ILE A 60 8.70 3.99 -6.48
CA ILE A 60 9.16 5.37 -6.62
C ILE A 60 9.25 5.73 -8.10
N ARG A 61 9.82 4.84 -8.92
CA ARG A 61 9.91 5.06 -10.36
C ARG A 61 8.54 5.19 -11.01
N LEU A 62 7.60 4.33 -10.62
CA LEU A 62 6.23 4.37 -11.14
C LEU A 62 5.50 5.66 -10.75
N THR A 63 5.75 6.17 -9.55
CA THR A 63 5.18 7.45 -9.12
C THR A 63 5.63 8.57 -10.04
N VAL A 64 6.93 8.60 -10.41
CA VAL A 64 7.46 9.58 -11.35
C VAL A 64 6.79 9.43 -12.73
N GLN A 65 6.63 8.19 -13.20
CA GLN A 65 5.97 7.92 -14.49
C GLN A 65 4.52 8.40 -14.49
N PHE A 66 3.77 8.11 -13.42
CA PHE A 66 2.38 8.54 -13.31
C PHE A 66 2.27 10.07 -13.31
N PHE A 67 3.17 10.75 -12.60
CA PHE A 67 3.21 12.19 -12.59
C PHE A 67 3.44 12.75 -13.99
N ASN A 68 4.41 12.19 -14.73
CA ASN A 68 4.74 12.65 -16.08
C ASN A 68 3.61 12.38 -17.07
N GLU A 69 2.80 11.34 -16.84
CA GLU A 69 1.68 10.99 -17.71
C GLU A 69 0.37 11.65 -17.27
N HIS A 70 0.40 12.49 -16.26
CA HIS A 70 -0.79 13.13 -15.67
C HIS A 70 -1.82 12.13 -15.16
N ARG A 71 -1.35 10.97 -14.66
CA ARG A 71 -2.19 9.94 -14.07
C ARG A 71 -2.12 10.03 -12.56
N GLN A 72 -3.27 10.04 -11.90
CA GLN A 72 -3.34 10.12 -10.45
C GLN A 72 -3.24 8.76 -9.79
N HIS A 73 -2.66 8.74 -8.59
CA HIS A 73 -2.83 7.65 -7.65
C HIS A 73 -2.94 8.24 -6.23
N TYR A 74 -3.26 7.40 -5.25
CA TYR A 74 -3.58 7.87 -3.90
C TYR A 74 -2.44 7.61 -2.91
N GLY A 75 -1.24 7.46 -3.44
CA GLY A 75 -0.03 7.34 -2.64
C GLY A 75 0.46 5.90 -2.51
N VAL A 76 1.69 5.78 -2.03
CA VAL A 76 2.36 4.51 -1.80
C VAL A 76 2.93 4.52 -0.39
N LEU A 77 2.67 3.47 0.37
CA LEU A 77 3.25 3.27 1.69
C LEU A 77 4.31 2.17 1.60
N ILE A 78 5.55 2.53 1.90
CA ILE A 78 6.68 1.62 1.79
C ILE A 78 6.95 0.94 3.13
N ILE A 79 6.98 -0.39 3.12
CA ILE A 79 7.32 -1.18 4.30
C ILE A 79 8.84 -1.42 4.29
N PRO A 80 9.56 -1.06 5.36
CA PRO A 80 11.00 -1.26 5.39
C PRO A 80 11.38 -2.73 5.51
N HIS A 81 12.54 -3.09 5.01
CA HIS A 81 13.06 -4.47 5.09
C HIS A 81 13.38 -4.89 6.53
N THR A 82 13.44 -3.95 7.47
CA THR A 82 13.62 -4.24 8.89
C THR A 82 12.41 -4.94 9.50
N LEU A 83 11.24 -4.86 8.85
CA LEU A 83 10.07 -5.64 9.25
C LEU A 83 10.06 -6.95 8.45
N PRO A 84 10.29 -8.11 9.09
CA PRO A 84 10.30 -9.39 8.37
C PRO A 84 8.96 -9.69 7.70
N SER A 85 9.03 -10.24 6.48
CA SER A 85 7.84 -10.46 5.65
C SER A 85 6.85 -11.48 6.24
N ASP A 86 7.33 -12.37 7.12
CA ASP A 86 6.51 -13.40 7.76
C ASP A 86 5.89 -12.93 9.09
N LYS A 87 6.22 -11.74 9.56
CA LYS A 87 5.69 -11.18 10.80
C LYS A 87 4.45 -10.35 10.50
N PHE A 88 3.35 -11.03 10.14
CA PHE A 88 2.12 -10.39 9.66
C PHE A 88 1.52 -9.42 10.69
N SER A 89 1.49 -9.83 11.96
CA SER A 89 0.94 -8.99 13.02
C SER A 89 1.77 -7.73 13.25
N LEU A 90 3.10 -7.84 13.17
CA LEU A 90 3.98 -6.69 13.33
C LEU A 90 3.76 -5.68 12.20
N ILE A 91 3.67 -6.17 10.97
CA ILE A 91 3.43 -5.32 9.80
C ILE A 91 2.05 -4.65 9.93
N ALA A 92 1.02 -5.42 10.23
CA ALA A 92 -0.33 -4.89 10.39
C ALA A 92 -0.40 -3.85 11.51
N ASN A 93 0.23 -4.11 12.65
CA ASN A 93 0.23 -3.17 13.77
C ASN A 93 0.95 -1.87 13.42
N ALA A 94 2.04 -1.95 12.66
CA ALA A 94 2.75 -0.76 12.19
C ALA A 94 1.88 0.07 11.25
N ILE A 95 1.13 -0.58 10.36
CA ILE A 95 0.20 0.10 9.45
C ILE A 95 -0.94 0.76 10.26
N ILE A 96 -1.50 0.05 11.23
CA ILE A 96 -2.57 0.57 12.09
C ILE A 96 -2.09 1.83 12.82
N LYS A 97 -0.89 1.78 13.37
CA LYS A 97 -0.30 2.92 14.08
C LYS A 97 -0.08 4.11 13.14
N HIS A 98 0.43 3.85 11.95
CA HIS A 98 0.63 4.87 10.93
C HIS A 98 -0.71 5.48 10.50
N HIS A 99 -1.72 4.65 10.29
CA HIS A 99 -3.07 5.07 9.93
C HIS A 99 -3.66 6.00 10.99
N SER A 100 -3.51 5.66 12.27
CA SER A 100 -4.01 6.49 13.38
C SER A 100 -3.35 7.86 13.41
N LYS A 101 -2.06 7.94 13.13
CA LYS A 101 -1.33 9.21 13.10
C LYS A 101 -1.70 10.07 11.91
N ARG A 102 -2.05 9.46 10.77
CA ARG A 102 -2.24 10.16 9.50
C ARG A 102 -3.69 10.27 9.06
N SER A 103 -4.63 9.77 9.85
CA SER A 103 -6.04 9.67 9.45
C SER A 103 -6.69 11.04 9.21
N LYS A 104 -6.15 12.11 9.77
CA LYS A 104 -6.69 13.46 9.62
C LYS A 104 -5.98 14.30 8.58
N GLU A 105 -4.91 13.77 7.96
CA GLU A 105 -4.16 14.49 6.96
C GLU A 105 -4.81 14.35 5.59
N ILE A 106 -4.82 15.45 4.83
CA ILE A 106 -5.19 15.41 3.42
C ILE A 106 -3.99 14.88 2.67
N LEU A 107 -4.14 13.70 2.05
CA LEU A 107 -3.07 13.10 1.29
C LEU A 107 -3.06 13.66 -0.12
N SER A 108 -1.93 14.18 -0.54
CA SER A 108 -1.75 14.61 -1.92
C SER A 108 -1.55 13.41 -2.82
N SER A 109 -1.93 13.55 -4.09
CA SER A 109 -1.56 12.58 -5.13
C SER A 109 -0.04 12.45 -5.18
N TYR A 110 0.44 11.27 -5.56
CA TYR A 110 1.87 10.97 -5.69
C TYR A 110 2.65 10.96 -4.38
N ASN A 111 1.95 10.93 -3.23
CA ASN A 111 2.62 10.86 -1.95
C ASN A 111 3.29 9.50 -1.79
N ILE A 112 4.56 9.52 -1.33
CA ILE A 112 5.29 8.31 -0.95
C ILE A 112 5.62 8.44 0.52
N ASP A 113 5.13 7.50 1.32
CA ASP A 113 5.34 7.49 2.75
C ASP A 113 6.11 6.24 3.14
N PHE A 114 6.93 6.34 4.19
CA PHE A 114 7.72 5.22 4.69
C PHE A 114 7.18 4.80 6.05
N LEU A 115 6.86 3.51 6.18
CA LEU A 115 6.38 2.98 7.44
C LEU A 115 7.52 2.96 8.44
N GLU A 116 7.27 3.53 9.61
CA GLU A 116 8.25 3.54 10.70
C GLU A 116 8.11 2.26 11.52
N THR A 117 9.23 1.76 11.99
CA THR A 117 9.27 0.56 12.84
C THR A 117 9.51 0.93 14.29
#